data_c9552c8e2aaf47f3a6e168ffe6db1db6
#
_entry.id   c9552c8e2aaf47f3a6e168ffe6db1db6
#
_cell.length_a   1.000
_cell.length_b   1.000
_cell.length_c   1.000
_cell.angle_alpha   90.00
_cell.angle_beta   90.00
_cell.angle_gamma   90.00
#
_symmetry.space_group_name_H-M   'P 1'
#
loop_
_entity.id
_entity.type
_entity.pdbx_description
1 polymer ?
#
loop_
_entity_poly.entity_id
_entity_poly.type
_entity_poly.pdbx_seq_one_letter_code
_entity_poly.pdbx_strand_id
1 'polypeptide(L)'
;MGIPVLILGDSGSGKSSSLRNFEPDEIGILNVASKPLPFRKKLKVFNGASYGTILKALRSPTMKAYAIDDSQYLLSFEFFDRAKETGYTKFTDMAMNFRNLIQFVIAHTPPDVIVYFLHHTEETQAGKLKAKTIGKMLDEKLTVEGLFSIVLLCQAGKDSHTFITQSQGYSTAKSPMEMFPAEIDNDLKLVDSTIREYWGLGGSQEADDGNS
;
A
#
# COMPACT_ATOMS: atom_id res chain seq x y z
N MET A 1 2.54 1.01 -16.41
CA MET A 1 1.85 0.26 -15.35
C MET A 1 2.26 0.86 -14.01
N GLY A 2 1.30 1.34 -13.20
CA GLY A 2 1.61 1.87 -11.87
C GLY A 2 2.13 0.81 -10.92
N ILE A 3 2.74 1.25 -9.84
CA ILE A 3 3.45 0.37 -8.90
C ILE A 3 2.69 0.31 -7.58
N PRO A 4 1.97 -0.78 -7.29
CA PRO A 4 1.41 -0.98 -5.96
C PRO A 4 2.50 -1.46 -4.99
N VAL A 5 2.56 -0.86 -3.82
CA VAL A 5 3.45 -1.22 -2.70
C VAL A 5 2.59 -1.51 -1.47
N LEU A 6 2.82 -2.62 -0.81
CA LEU A 6 2.10 -3.01 0.39
C LEU A 6 2.94 -2.75 1.64
N ILE A 7 2.40 -1.95 2.57
CA ILE A 7 3.00 -1.67 3.87
C ILE A 7 2.15 -2.36 4.94
N LEU A 8 2.66 -3.46 5.45
CA LEU A 8 2.02 -4.25 6.49
C LEU A 8 2.42 -3.75 7.88
N GLY A 9 1.56 -3.95 8.87
CA GLY A 9 1.89 -3.73 10.27
C GLY A 9 0.68 -3.60 11.16
N ASP A 10 0.86 -3.86 12.44
CA ASP A 10 -0.17 -3.73 13.46
C ASP A 10 -0.56 -2.28 13.74
N SER A 11 -1.62 -2.08 14.51
CA SER A 11 -1.96 -0.76 15.02
C SER A 11 -0.80 -0.23 15.87
N GLY A 12 -0.39 1.03 15.61
CA GLY A 12 0.74 1.64 16.33
C GLY A 12 2.13 1.27 15.80
N SER A 13 2.26 0.40 14.78
CA SER A 13 3.56 0.02 14.22
C SER A 13 4.29 1.15 13.50
N GLY A 14 3.61 2.28 13.21
CA GLY A 14 4.23 3.43 12.53
C GLY A 14 3.89 3.56 11.03
N LYS A 15 2.94 2.79 10.50
CA LYS A 15 2.55 2.86 9.07
C LYS A 15 2.25 4.29 8.61
N SER A 16 1.27 4.94 9.23
CA SER A 16 0.89 6.32 8.86
C SER A 16 1.98 7.34 9.25
N SER A 17 2.77 7.08 10.31
CA SER A 17 3.90 7.93 10.71
C SER A 17 5.00 7.98 9.66
N SER A 18 5.17 6.95 8.85
CA SER A 18 6.16 6.88 7.79
C SER A 18 5.97 7.91 6.67
N LEU A 19 4.77 8.49 6.57
CA LEU A 19 4.41 9.54 5.60
C LEU A 19 4.96 10.92 5.97
N ARG A 20 5.49 11.12 7.18
CA ARG A 20 5.85 12.43 7.77
C ARG A 20 6.86 13.26 6.97
N ASN A 21 7.70 12.60 6.19
CA ASN A 21 8.80 13.25 5.45
C ASN A 21 8.45 13.67 4.02
N PHE A 22 7.25 13.31 3.52
CA PHE A 22 6.75 13.86 2.26
C PHE A 22 6.39 15.34 2.38
N GLU A 23 6.54 16.09 1.29
CA GLU A 23 6.00 17.44 1.16
C GLU A 23 4.54 17.40 0.66
N PRO A 24 3.75 18.47 0.89
CA PRO A 24 2.31 18.49 0.58
C PRO A 24 1.94 18.25 -0.88
N ASP A 25 2.86 18.48 -1.81
CA ASP A 25 2.67 18.33 -3.26
C ASP A 25 3.29 17.05 -3.82
N GLU A 26 3.92 16.24 -2.96
CA GLU A 26 4.57 14.99 -3.38
C GLU A 26 3.65 13.76 -3.26
N ILE A 27 2.70 13.79 -2.32
CA ILE A 27 1.84 12.63 -2.05
C ILE A 27 0.38 13.04 -1.79
N GLY A 28 -0.56 12.26 -2.33
CA GLY A 28 -1.98 12.32 -2.00
C GLY A 28 -2.37 11.21 -1.04
N ILE A 29 -2.94 11.56 0.12
CA ILE A 29 -3.37 10.58 1.12
C ILE A 29 -4.87 10.33 1.00
N LEU A 30 -5.24 9.10 0.69
CA LEU A 30 -6.61 8.59 0.60
C LEU A 30 -6.92 7.85 1.91
N ASN A 31 -7.40 8.61 2.91
CA ASN A 31 -7.59 8.14 4.28
C ASN A 31 -8.97 7.47 4.43
N VAL A 32 -8.97 6.15 4.51
CA VAL A 32 -10.21 5.35 4.59
C VAL A 32 -10.92 5.54 5.91
N ALA A 33 -10.19 5.46 7.01
CA ALA A 33 -10.75 5.52 8.36
C ALA A 33 -10.99 6.95 8.88
N SER A 34 -10.62 7.98 8.12
CA SER A 34 -10.76 9.40 8.50
C SER A 34 -10.08 9.79 9.82
N LYS A 35 -9.07 9.04 10.24
CA LYS A 35 -8.29 9.35 11.44
C LYS A 35 -7.30 10.49 11.16
N PRO A 36 -7.02 11.38 12.14
CA PRO A 36 -5.93 12.34 12.01
C PRO A 36 -4.59 11.65 11.79
N LEU A 37 -3.74 12.25 10.95
CA LEU A 37 -2.36 11.77 10.80
C LEU A 37 -1.58 11.95 12.11
N PRO A 38 -0.67 11.02 12.46
CA PRO A 38 0.02 11.00 13.75
C PRO A 38 1.22 11.98 13.83
N PHE A 39 1.21 13.05 13.03
CA PHE A 39 2.26 14.07 12.99
C PHE A 39 1.69 15.46 12.68
N ARG A 40 2.48 16.53 12.95
CA ARG A 40 2.00 17.92 12.83
C ARG A 40 2.00 18.46 11.40
N LYS A 41 2.85 17.94 10.51
CA LYS A 41 2.94 18.41 9.12
C LYS A 41 1.58 18.19 8.41
N LYS A 42 1.12 19.20 7.69
CA LYS A 42 -0.13 19.12 6.91
C LYS A 42 0.19 18.59 5.51
N LEU A 43 -0.35 17.43 5.18
CA LEU A 43 -0.32 16.85 3.84
C LEU A 43 -1.70 16.95 3.18
N LYS A 44 -1.79 16.68 1.88
CA LYS A 44 -3.08 16.63 1.16
C LYS A 44 -3.79 15.32 1.49
N VAL A 45 -4.83 15.40 2.31
CA VAL A 45 -5.60 14.26 2.79
C VAL A 45 -7.05 14.35 2.30
N PHE A 46 -7.52 13.27 1.69
CA PHE A 46 -8.94 13.03 1.40
C PHE A 46 -9.48 12.00 2.42
N ASN A 47 -10.34 12.47 3.33
CA ASN A 47 -10.95 11.63 4.37
C ASN A 47 -12.19 10.89 3.85
N GLY A 48 -12.49 9.72 4.43
CA GLY A 48 -13.62 8.89 4.05
C GLY A 48 -13.45 8.27 2.66
N ALA A 49 -12.21 7.91 2.31
CA ALA A 49 -11.92 7.33 1.01
C ALA A 49 -12.61 5.96 0.84
N SER A 50 -13.37 5.82 -0.23
CA SER A 50 -14.02 4.58 -0.67
C SER A 50 -13.38 4.06 -1.95
N TYR A 51 -13.69 2.83 -2.37
CA TYR A 51 -13.25 2.31 -3.67
C TYR A 51 -13.52 3.29 -4.82
N GLY A 52 -14.72 3.89 -4.87
CA GLY A 52 -15.10 4.82 -5.93
C GLY A 52 -14.26 6.09 -5.95
N THR A 53 -13.99 6.69 -4.78
CA THR A 53 -13.17 7.90 -4.67
C THR A 53 -11.70 7.63 -4.94
N ILE A 54 -11.19 6.49 -4.50
CA ILE A 54 -9.81 6.06 -4.76
C ILE A 54 -9.62 5.84 -6.28
N LEU A 55 -10.49 5.07 -6.90
CA LEU A 55 -10.42 4.82 -8.36
C LEU A 55 -10.54 6.12 -9.17
N LYS A 56 -11.39 7.08 -8.74
CA LYS A 56 -11.50 8.40 -9.38
C LYS A 56 -10.18 9.17 -9.29
N ALA A 57 -9.53 9.20 -8.12
CA ALA A 57 -8.25 9.87 -7.94
C ALA A 57 -7.14 9.23 -8.80
N LEU A 58 -7.12 7.90 -8.89
CA LEU A 58 -6.09 7.16 -9.62
C LEU A 58 -6.31 7.09 -11.15
N ARG A 59 -7.51 7.38 -11.65
CA ARG A 59 -7.76 7.50 -13.10
C ARG A 59 -7.11 8.73 -13.72
N SER A 60 -7.01 9.81 -12.97
CA SER A 60 -6.39 11.07 -13.41
C SER A 60 -5.49 11.59 -12.30
N PRO A 61 -4.37 10.91 -12.03
CA PRO A 61 -3.52 11.24 -10.91
C PRO A 61 -2.85 12.61 -11.12
N THR A 62 -2.92 13.46 -10.11
CA THR A 62 -2.25 14.77 -10.08
C THR A 62 -0.92 14.72 -9.34
N MET A 63 -0.60 13.58 -8.73
CA MET A 63 0.63 13.32 -7.99
C MET A 63 1.28 12.02 -8.44
N LYS A 64 2.56 11.89 -8.15
CA LYS A 64 3.33 10.69 -8.48
C LYS A 64 3.35 9.64 -7.36
N ALA A 65 2.90 10.00 -6.17
CA ALA A 65 2.72 9.08 -5.04
C ALA A 65 1.32 9.23 -4.43
N TYR A 66 0.72 8.12 -4.07
CA TYR A 66 -0.53 8.05 -3.30
C TYR A 66 -0.39 7.05 -2.15
N ALA A 67 -0.98 7.37 -1.01
CA ALA A 67 -1.12 6.42 0.09
C ALA A 67 -2.61 6.17 0.36
N ILE A 68 -3.04 4.90 0.32
CA ILE A 68 -4.34 4.46 0.80
C ILE A 68 -4.13 4.08 2.27
N ASP A 69 -4.36 5.06 3.15
CA ASP A 69 -4.14 4.89 4.59
C ASP A 69 -5.28 4.09 5.21
N ASP A 70 -4.92 3.12 6.03
CA ASP A 70 -5.86 2.16 6.62
C ASP A 70 -6.63 1.32 5.57
N SER A 71 -5.98 0.90 4.49
CA SER A 71 -6.59 0.19 3.34
C SER A 71 -7.38 -1.07 3.72
N GLN A 72 -7.07 -1.73 4.83
CA GLN A 72 -7.80 -2.88 5.34
C GLN A 72 -9.26 -2.52 5.69
N TYR A 73 -9.52 -1.26 6.09
CA TYR A 73 -10.88 -0.83 6.42
C TYR A 73 -11.79 -0.72 5.20
N LEU A 74 -11.28 -0.70 3.98
CA LEU A 74 -12.11 -0.87 2.78
C LEU A 74 -12.92 -2.18 2.84
N LEU A 75 -12.25 -3.28 3.24
CA LEU A 75 -12.91 -4.57 3.43
C LEU A 75 -13.85 -4.56 4.66
N SER A 76 -13.39 -3.98 5.77
CA SER A 76 -14.17 -4.00 7.01
C SER A 76 -15.45 -3.17 6.89
N PHE A 77 -15.37 -1.97 6.34
CA PHE A 77 -16.55 -1.11 6.19
C PHE A 77 -17.53 -1.72 5.20
N GLU A 78 -17.07 -2.22 4.04
CA GLU A 78 -17.96 -2.93 3.10
C GLU A 78 -18.64 -4.14 3.77
N PHE A 79 -17.92 -4.90 4.61
CA PHE A 79 -18.50 -6.01 5.36
C PHE A 79 -19.64 -5.56 6.28
N PHE A 80 -19.45 -4.48 7.04
CA PHE A 80 -20.46 -3.93 7.95
C PHE A 80 -21.64 -3.30 7.18
N ASP A 81 -21.37 -2.57 6.12
CA ASP A 81 -22.42 -1.96 5.27
C ASP A 81 -23.33 -3.02 4.67
N ARG A 82 -22.77 -4.19 4.34
CA ARG A 82 -23.48 -5.35 3.77
C ARG A 82 -23.85 -6.41 4.81
N ALA A 83 -23.88 -6.07 6.11
CA ALA A 83 -24.11 -7.04 7.19
C ALA A 83 -25.47 -7.74 7.11
N LYS A 84 -26.49 -7.05 6.54
CA LYS A 84 -27.84 -7.62 6.36
C LYS A 84 -27.96 -8.55 5.15
N GLU A 85 -27.00 -8.56 4.24
CA GLU A 85 -27.00 -9.48 3.11
C GLU A 85 -26.67 -10.91 3.58
N THR A 86 -27.48 -11.86 3.16
CA THR A 86 -27.29 -13.28 3.44
C THR A 86 -26.52 -13.98 2.31
N GLY A 87 -25.87 -15.11 2.62
CA GLY A 87 -25.16 -15.92 1.63
C GLY A 87 -23.68 -15.51 1.42
N TYR A 88 -23.03 -16.23 0.52
CA TYR A 88 -21.58 -16.10 0.28
C TYR A 88 -21.22 -15.06 -0.78
N THR A 89 -22.17 -14.62 -1.61
CA THR A 89 -21.93 -13.69 -2.73
C THR A 89 -21.25 -12.40 -2.28
N LYS A 90 -21.67 -11.83 -1.15
CA LYS A 90 -21.07 -10.61 -0.62
C LYS A 90 -19.55 -10.73 -0.37
N PHE A 91 -19.10 -11.88 0.13
CA PHE A 91 -17.66 -12.11 0.37
C PHE A 91 -16.87 -12.21 -0.93
N THR A 92 -17.50 -12.80 -1.97
CA THR A 92 -16.93 -12.84 -3.31
C THR A 92 -16.79 -11.43 -3.89
N ASP A 93 -17.83 -10.61 -3.80
CA ASP A 93 -17.85 -9.24 -4.30
C ASP A 93 -16.80 -8.39 -3.57
N MET A 94 -16.72 -8.48 -2.25
CA MET A 94 -15.72 -7.77 -1.43
C MET A 94 -14.29 -8.16 -1.83
N ALA A 95 -14.04 -9.46 -2.02
CA ALA A 95 -12.75 -9.95 -2.47
C ALA A 95 -12.41 -9.43 -3.87
N MET A 96 -13.39 -9.41 -4.77
CA MET A 96 -13.23 -8.87 -6.13
C MET A 96 -12.98 -7.35 -6.11
N ASN A 97 -13.69 -6.59 -5.28
CA ASN A 97 -13.51 -5.14 -5.18
C ASN A 97 -12.08 -4.80 -4.74
N PHE A 98 -11.57 -5.45 -3.71
CA PHE A 98 -10.21 -5.23 -3.22
C PHE A 98 -9.14 -5.65 -4.24
N ARG A 99 -9.29 -6.86 -4.82
CA ARG A 99 -8.42 -7.32 -5.91
C ARG A 99 -8.44 -6.38 -7.10
N ASN A 100 -9.63 -5.94 -7.53
CA ASN A 100 -9.79 -5.05 -8.69
C ASN A 100 -9.16 -3.68 -8.47
N LEU A 101 -9.17 -3.15 -7.23
CA LEU A 101 -8.45 -1.94 -6.89
C LEU A 101 -6.93 -2.10 -7.12
N ILE A 102 -6.34 -3.19 -6.65
CA ILE A 102 -4.91 -3.46 -6.85
C ILE A 102 -4.60 -3.63 -8.35
N GLN A 103 -5.42 -4.41 -9.06
CA GLN A 103 -5.28 -4.60 -10.50
C GLN A 103 -5.44 -3.30 -11.29
N PHE A 104 -6.31 -2.40 -10.83
CA PHE A 104 -6.47 -1.08 -11.43
C PHE A 104 -5.18 -0.26 -11.33
N VAL A 105 -4.51 -0.26 -10.16
CA VAL A 105 -3.20 0.40 -10.00
C VAL A 105 -2.21 -0.15 -11.02
N ILE A 106 -2.12 -1.48 -11.13
CA ILE A 106 -1.17 -2.13 -12.04
C ILE A 106 -1.48 -1.79 -13.51
N ALA A 107 -2.75 -1.87 -13.91
CA ALA A 107 -3.11 -1.82 -15.34
C ALA A 107 -3.40 -0.40 -15.86
N HIS A 108 -3.88 0.50 -15.00
CA HIS A 108 -4.51 1.76 -15.44
C HIS A 108 -3.90 3.04 -14.86
N THR A 109 -2.96 2.95 -13.92
CA THR A 109 -2.22 4.14 -13.49
C THR A 109 -0.94 4.33 -14.31
N PRO A 110 -0.46 5.58 -14.49
CA PRO A 110 0.80 5.85 -15.17
C PRO A 110 1.98 5.08 -14.53
N PRO A 111 3.02 4.72 -15.33
CA PRO A 111 4.11 3.87 -14.85
C PRO A 111 5.00 4.52 -13.78
N ASP A 112 4.96 5.84 -13.65
CA ASP A 112 5.70 6.61 -12.66
C ASP A 112 4.88 6.96 -11.41
N VAL A 113 3.65 6.40 -11.29
CA VAL A 113 2.79 6.55 -10.11
C VAL A 113 2.97 5.35 -9.19
N ILE A 114 3.35 5.63 -7.94
CA ILE A 114 3.47 4.62 -6.87
C ILE A 114 2.26 4.76 -5.94
N VAL A 115 1.62 3.64 -5.61
CA VAL A 115 0.46 3.60 -4.71
C VAL A 115 0.75 2.70 -3.51
N TYR A 116 0.89 3.30 -2.34
CA TYR A 116 1.13 2.63 -1.06
C TYR A 116 -0.17 2.20 -0.42
N PHE A 117 -0.33 0.92 -0.13
CA PHE A 117 -1.43 0.37 0.64
C PHE A 117 -0.96 0.16 2.09
N LEU A 118 -1.32 1.06 3.00
CA LEU A 118 -1.02 0.90 4.42
C LEU A 118 -2.07 -0.02 5.03
N HIS A 119 -1.69 -1.26 5.34
CA HIS A 119 -2.60 -2.35 5.61
C HIS A 119 -2.30 -3.03 6.95
N HIS A 120 -3.34 -3.41 7.69
CA HIS A 120 -3.17 -4.14 8.94
C HIS A 120 -2.72 -5.58 8.71
N THR A 121 -1.96 -6.11 9.68
CA THR A 121 -1.56 -7.51 9.73
C THR A 121 -2.58 -8.37 10.47
N GLU A 122 -2.53 -9.66 10.20
CA GLU A 122 -3.03 -10.73 11.05
C GLU A 122 -1.98 -11.83 11.14
N GLU A 123 -2.02 -12.57 12.24
CA GLU A 123 -1.10 -13.67 12.47
C GLU A 123 -1.75 -15.00 12.06
N THR A 124 -1.03 -15.81 11.30
CA THR A 124 -1.45 -17.18 10.97
C THR A 124 -1.29 -18.10 12.18
N GLN A 125 -1.90 -19.29 12.14
CA GLN A 125 -1.72 -20.31 13.17
C GLN A 125 -0.25 -20.73 13.36
N ALA A 126 0.59 -20.54 12.34
CA ALA A 126 2.03 -20.82 12.38
C ALA A 126 2.87 -19.62 12.85
N GLY A 127 2.26 -18.55 13.37
CA GLY A 127 2.96 -17.36 13.86
C GLY A 127 3.46 -16.41 12.74
N LYS A 128 3.03 -16.61 11.50
CA LYS A 128 3.48 -15.77 10.39
C LYS A 128 2.55 -14.58 10.20
N LEU A 129 3.12 -13.37 10.12
CA LEU A 129 2.40 -12.14 9.82
C LEU A 129 2.09 -12.04 8.32
N LYS A 130 0.82 -11.77 8.00
CA LYS A 130 0.30 -11.56 6.64
C LYS A 130 -0.69 -10.41 6.60
N ALA A 131 -1.13 -10.01 5.40
CA ALA A 131 -2.19 -9.03 5.23
C ALA A 131 -3.51 -9.51 5.85
N LYS A 132 -4.15 -8.67 6.67
CA LYS A 132 -5.44 -8.98 7.27
C LYS A 132 -6.55 -8.89 6.24
N THR A 133 -7.29 -9.98 6.04
CA THR A 133 -8.36 -10.05 5.05
C THR A 133 -9.70 -10.36 5.70
N ILE A 134 -10.79 -10.28 4.91
CA ILE A 134 -12.12 -10.71 5.31
C ILE A 134 -12.64 -11.72 4.28
N GLY A 135 -12.98 -12.91 4.77
CA GLY A 135 -13.50 -14.00 3.95
C GLY A 135 -12.40 -14.86 3.31
N LYS A 136 -12.71 -16.13 3.18
CA LYS A 136 -11.77 -17.17 2.72
C LYS A 136 -11.25 -16.99 1.30
N MET A 137 -11.97 -16.23 0.46
CA MET A 137 -11.57 -16.07 -0.94
C MET A 137 -10.25 -15.32 -1.09
N LEU A 138 -10.05 -14.21 -0.36
CA LEU A 138 -8.78 -13.49 -0.36
C LEU A 138 -7.69 -14.26 0.38
N ASP A 139 -8.07 -14.99 1.41
CA ASP A 139 -7.13 -15.70 2.28
C ASP A 139 -6.64 -17.01 1.65
N GLU A 140 -7.55 -17.84 1.15
CA GLU A 140 -7.22 -19.20 0.68
C GLU A 140 -6.99 -19.27 -0.85
N LYS A 141 -7.60 -18.38 -1.64
CA LYS A 141 -7.61 -18.46 -3.11
C LYS A 141 -6.72 -17.45 -3.80
N LEU A 142 -6.39 -16.34 -3.13
CA LEU A 142 -5.64 -15.24 -3.76
C LEU A 142 -4.52 -14.84 -2.84
N THR A 143 -3.74 -15.17 -2.23
CA THR A 143 -2.66 -14.52 -1.43
C THR A 143 -2.45 -13.06 -1.84
N VAL A 144 -3.01 -12.12 -1.07
CA VAL A 144 -3.03 -10.67 -1.40
C VAL A 144 -1.63 -10.14 -1.67
N GLU A 145 -0.64 -10.52 -0.87
CA GLU A 145 0.76 -10.11 -1.02
C GLU A 145 1.40 -10.60 -2.33
N GLY A 146 0.82 -11.63 -2.96
CA GLY A 146 1.23 -12.13 -4.27
C GLY A 146 1.00 -11.11 -5.40
N LEU A 147 0.10 -10.15 -5.21
CA LEU A 147 -0.19 -9.09 -6.18
C LEU A 147 0.83 -7.93 -6.13
N PHE A 148 1.73 -7.89 -5.16
CA PHE A 148 2.71 -6.83 -4.95
C PHE A 148 4.12 -7.35 -5.17
N SER A 149 4.96 -6.57 -5.84
CA SER A 149 6.40 -6.83 -5.95
C SER A 149 7.17 -6.39 -4.70
N ILE A 150 6.62 -5.41 -3.98
CA ILE A 150 7.20 -4.86 -2.75
C ILE A 150 6.18 -4.98 -1.64
N VAL A 151 6.55 -5.68 -0.58
CA VAL A 151 5.81 -5.84 0.67
C VAL A 151 6.77 -5.52 1.81
N LEU A 152 6.52 -4.43 2.53
CA LEU A 152 7.34 -4.03 3.67
C LEU A 152 6.54 -4.26 4.96
N LEU A 153 7.20 -4.82 5.98
CA LEU A 153 6.61 -4.97 7.30
C LEU A 153 7.09 -3.85 8.22
N CYS A 154 6.15 -3.01 8.64
CA CYS A 154 6.40 -1.94 9.59
C CYS A 154 6.39 -2.49 11.02
N GLN A 155 7.49 -2.32 11.74
CA GLN A 155 7.66 -2.78 13.12
C GLN A 155 7.98 -1.60 14.05
N ALA A 156 7.39 -1.66 15.26
CA ALA A 156 7.74 -0.77 16.35
C ALA A 156 8.83 -1.44 17.21
N GLY A 157 10.00 -0.81 17.28
CA GLY A 157 11.03 -1.14 18.26
C GLY A 157 10.83 -0.37 19.57
N LYS A 158 11.78 -0.45 20.47
CA LYS A 158 11.72 0.24 21.78
C LYS A 158 11.73 1.77 21.61
N ASP A 159 12.57 2.30 20.74
CA ASP A 159 12.81 3.74 20.57
C ASP A 159 12.67 4.20 19.11
N SER A 160 12.37 3.30 18.17
CA SER A 160 12.28 3.57 16.74
C SER A 160 11.26 2.70 16.06
N HIS A 161 10.89 3.09 14.86
CA HIS A 161 10.11 2.25 13.94
C HIS A 161 10.97 1.95 12.72
N THR A 162 10.85 0.72 12.18
CA THR A 162 11.60 0.27 11.00
C THR A 162 10.69 -0.43 10.01
N PHE A 163 11.18 -0.61 8.79
CA PHE A 163 10.61 -1.49 7.79
C PHE A 163 11.51 -2.71 7.59
N ILE A 164 10.94 -3.90 7.74
CA ILE A 164 11.56 -5.16 7.28
C ILE A 164 11.20 -5.33 5.81
N THR A 165 12.22 -5.50 4.98
CA THR A 165 12.11 -5.51 3.50
C THR A 165 12.17 -6.91 2.90
N GLN A 166 12.68 -7.88 3.67
CA GLN A 166 12.82 -9.29 3.28
C GLN A 166 12.27 -10.20 4.36
N SER A 167 11.61 -11.28 3.97
CA SER A 167 11.08 -12.27 4.92
C SER A 167 12.22 -13.00 5.63
N GLN A 168 12.13 -13.05 6.94
CA GLN A 168 12.99 -13.87 7.80
C GLN A 168 12.23 -15.11 8.32
N GLY A 169 11.18 -15.55 7.61
CA GLY A 169 10.35 -16.70 7.96
C GLY A 169 9.05 -16.33 8.73
N TYR A 170 9.01 -15.21 9.44
CA TYR A 170 7.87 -14.81 10.27
C TYR A 170 6.93 -13.78 9.60
N SER A 171 7.22 -13.36 8.38
CA SER A 171 6.38 -12.39 7.65
C SER A 171 6.30 -12.73 6.16
N THR A 172 5.49 -11.95 5.43
CA THR A 172 5.38 -11.98 3.97
C THR A 172 6.16 -10.84 3.30
N ALA A 173 7.06 -10.16 4.04
CA ALA A 173 7.89 -9.08 3.51
C ALA A 173 8.76 -9.58 2.36
N LYS A 174 8.85 -8.77 1.31
CA LYS A 174 9.67 -9.03 0.12
C LYS A 174 9.94 -7.73 -0.64
N SER A 175 11.06 -7.67 -1.31
CA SER A 175 11.39 -6.64 -2.29
C SER A 175 12.28 -7.20 -3.40
N PRO A 176 12.42 -6.53 -4.55
CA PRO A 176 13.37 -6.89 -5.58
C PRO A 176 14.79 -7.04 -5.03
N MET A 177 15.59 -7.85 -5.71
CA MET A 177 17.00 -8.07 -5.32
C MET A 177 17.75 -6.74 -5.30
N GLU A 178 18.54 -6.53 -4.24
CA GLU A 178 19.43 -5.37 -4.09
C GLU A 178 18.71 -4.01 -4.00
N MET A 179 17.37 -3.96 -3.99
CA MET A 179 16.62 -2.71 -3.87
C MET A 179 16.77 -2.08 -2.47
N PHE A 180 16.68 -2.89 -1.43
CA PHE A 180 16.78 -2.44 -0.04
C PHE A 180 17.67 -3.36 0.79
N PRO A 181 18.38 -2.84 1.82
CA PRO A 181 18.86 -3.65 2.94
C PRO A 181 17.72 -4.42 3.60
N ALA A 182 17.99 -5.47 4.36
CA ALA A 182 16.98 -6.31 5.03
C ALA A 182 16.07 -5.54 5.99
N GLU A 183 16.58 -4.45 6.57
CA GLU A 183 15.87 -3.52 7.45
C GLU A 183 16.28 -2.08 7.11
N ILE A 184 15.30 -1.17 7.10
CA ILE A 184 15.48 0.26 6.82
C ILE A 184 14.65 1.10 7.79
N ASP A 185 14.95 2.39 7.89
CA ASP A 185 14.16 3.34 8.67
C ASP A 185 12.72 3.41 8.22
N ASN A 186 11.82 3.70 9.16
CA ASN A 186 10.40 3.94 8.90
C ASN A 186 10.20 5.31 8.22
N ASP A 187 10.55 5.36 6.94
CA ASP A 187 10.47 6.55 6.09
C ASP A 187 10.00 6.18 4.68
N LEU A 188 8.71 6.40 4.39
CA LEU A 188 8.15 6.13 3.08
C LEU A 188 8.64 7.09 1.99
N LYS A 189 9.16 8.27 2.35
CA LYS A 189 9.80 9.16 1.36
C LYS A 189 11.12 8.59 0.86
N LEU A 190 11.90 8.00 1.77
CA LEU A 190 13.12 7.28 1.39
C LEU A 190 12.79 6.07 0.52
N VAL A 191 11.77 5.27 0.90
CA VAL A 191 11.27 4.14 0.10
C VAL A 191 10.86 4.59 -1.31
N ASP A 192 10.11 5.70 -1.42
CA ASP A 192 9.65 6.26 -2.70
C ASP A 192 10.85 6.63 -3.59
N SER A 193 11.83 7.31 -3.05
CA SER A 193 13.05 7.71 -3.77
C SER A 193 13.84 6.50 -4.25
N THR A 194 14.03 5.49 -3.39
CA THR A 194 14.74 4.25 -3.73
C THR A 194 14.02 3.47 -4.84
N ILE A 195 12.69 3.36 -4.77
CA ILE A 195 11.90 2.68 -5.82
C ILE A 195 12.05 3.41 -7.17
N ARG A 196 11.99 4.74 -7.15
CA ARG A 196 12.16 5.57 -8.36
C ARG A 196 13.54 5.41 -8.97
N GLU A 197 14.57 5.45 -8.16
CA GLU A 197 15.96 5.24 -8.59
C GLU A 197 16.14 3.85 -9.18
N TYR A 198 15.70 2.81 -8.47
CA TYR A 198 15.85 1.41 -8.88
C TYR A 198 15.22 1.10 -10.25
N TRP A 199 14.05 1.68 -10.54
CA TRP A 199 13.34 1.47 -11.81
C TRP A 199 13.47 2.63 -12.81
N GLY A 200 14.29 3.64 -12.52
CA GLY A 200 14.48 4.78 -13.40
C GLY A 200 13.20 5.61 -13.64
N LEU A 201 12.34 5.73 -12.62
CA LEU A 201 11.07 6.44 -12.74
C LEU A 201 11.30 7.96 -12.62
N GLY A 202 10.99 8.71 -13.69
CA GLY A 202 11.08 10.18 -13.68
C GLY A 202 12.37 10.76 -14.25
N GLY A 203 13.28 9.94 -14.80
CA GLY A 203 14.30 10.42 -15.72
C GLY A 203 13.62 10.81 -17.02
N SER A 204 13.84 12.04 -17.53
CA SER A 204 13.62 12.34 -18.93
C SER A 204 14.37 11.26 -19.73
N GLN A 205 13.66 10.50 -20.55
CA GLN A 205 14.32 9.78 -21.64
C GLN A 205 15.03 10.87 -22.46
N GLU A 206 16.34 11.01 -22.25
CA GLU A 206 17.17 11.58 -23.30
C GLU A 206 16.91 10.67 -24.50
N ALA A 207 16.24 11.23 -25.50
CA ALA A 207 16.08 10.60 -26.78
C ALA A 207 17.50 10.25 -27.24
N ASP A 208 17.80 8.96 -27.32
CA ASP A 208 18.95 8.46 -28.07
C ASP A 208 18.66 8.76 -29.54
N ASP A 209 18.91 9.99 -29.94
CA ASP A 209 19.03 10.40 -31.35
C ASP A 209 20.32 9.76 -31.86
N GLY A 210 20.26 8.46 -32.04
CA GLY A 210 21.23 7.70 -32.82
C GLY A 210 21.27 8.20 -34.24
N ASN A 211 22.04 9.25 -34.47
CA ASN A 211 22.50 9.66 -35.80
C ASN A 211 23.60 8.71 -36.23
N SER A 212 23.34 7.89 -37.21
CA SER A 212 24.28 7.51 -38.29
C SER A 212 23.60 6.58 -39.30
#